data_777232a666b641b6bac044cd15f80f01
#
_entry.id   777232a666b641b6bac044cd15f80f01
#
_cell.length_a   1.000
_cell.length_b   1.000
_cell.length_c   1.000
_cell.angle_alpha   90.00
_cell.angle_beta   90.00
_cell.angle_gamma   90.00
#
_symmetry.space_group_name_H-M   'P 1'
#
loop_
_entity.id
_entity.type
_entity.pdbx_description
1 polymer ?
#
loop_
_entity_poly.entity_id
_entity_poly.type
_entity_poly.pdbx_seq_one_letter_code
_entity_poly.pdbx_strand_id
1 'polypeptide(L)'
;PDNVFYILLLGSSNVVIGIVLCVIVLRIFRKHNHDSVMMNRVNTYHSYPYWWFWFSAKVLNIRKCNLKKVPQYMQTIVVNELFDDFPIDDNDYPEDNAEVKLERKNFRNGNIPKEINLVIEDTYPIEYRQLPRLKASLPTIRVYRERGNDLSRHYSPELIKTVSSELRQLPDGITVNIFATLNPKNMLYIARNALAMAERGNVKHLYVFQQKSIDGRHFNDNGKKIY
;
A
#
# COMPACT_ATOMS: atom_id res chain seq x y z
N PRO A 1 36.92 27.35 38.09
CA PRO A 1 36.10 28.02 37.08
C PRO A 1 36.35 27.47 35.66
N ASP A 2 37.56 27.00 35.35
CA ASP A 2 37.97 26.59 34.01
C ASP A 2 37.28 25.32 33.46
N ASN A 3 36.91 24.42 34.36
CA ASN A 3 36.22 23.18 33.94
C ASN A 3 34.84 23.38 33.32
N VAL A 4 34.09 24.40 33.76
CA VAL A 4 32.75 24.68 33.24
C VAL A 4 32.83 25.23 31.82
N PHE A 5 33.81 26.08 31.54
CA PHE A 5 34.05 26.62 30.21
C PHE A 5 34.42 25.53 29.19
N TYR A 6 35.34 24.62 29.59
CA TYR A 6 35.71 23.46 28.75
C TYR A 6 34.55 22.51 28.48
N ILE A 7 33.71 22.25 29.48
CA ILE A 7 32.50 21.40 29.34
C ILE A 7 31.51 22.07 28.37
N LEU A 8 31.27 23.36 28.48
CA LEU A 8 30.41 24.12 27.57
C LEU A 8 30.99 24.17 26.15
N LEU A 9 32.29 24.34 26.01
CA LEU A 9 32.96 24.40 24.70
C LEU A 9 32.95 23.02 24.00
N LEU A 10 33.19 21.93 24.71
CA LEU A 10 33.09 20.57 24.22
C LEU A 10 31.62 20.20 23.89
N GLY A 11 30.68 20.60 24.73
CA GLY A 11 29.26 20.39 24.50
C GLY A 11 28.78 21.13 23.25
N SER A 12 29.14 22.39 23.06
CA SER A 12 28.77 23.16 21.89
C SER A 12 29.41 22.63 20.59
N SER A 13 30.66 22.18 20.65
CA SER A 13 31.33 21.58 19.48
C SER A 13 30.65 20.28 19.04
N ASN A 14 30.23 19.44 19.97
CA ASN A 14 29.50 18.21 19.66
C ASN A 14 28.13 18.50 18.99
N VAL A 15 27.43 19.53 19.43
CA VAL A 15 26.17 19.98 18.84
C VAL A 15 26.40 20.46 17.38
N VAL A 16 27.43 21.30 17.18
CA VAL A 16 27.79 21.77 15.83
C VAL A 16 28.15 20.62 14.91
N ILE A 17 28.98 19.67 15.37
CA ILE A 17 29.34 18.46 14.60
C ILE A 17 28.06 17.65 14.28
N GLY A 18 27.17 17.47 15.24
CA GLY A 18 25.89 16.78 15.04
C GLY A 18 25.02 17.45 13.97
N ILE A 19 24.91 18.77 13.99
CA ILE A 19 24.16 19.53 12.98
C ILE A 19 24.81 19.37 11.58
N VAL A 20 26.12 19.50 11.49
CA VAL A 20 26.84 19.34 10.20
C VAL A 20 26.65 17.93 9.64
N LEU A 21 26.79 16.90 10.46
CA LEU A 21 26.56 15.53 10.05
C LEU A 21 25.09 15.31 9.60
N CYS A 22 24.14 15.87 10.33
CA CYS A 22 22.73 15.83 9.94
C CYS A 22 22.50 16.46 8.57
N VAL A 23 23.03 17.66 8.31
CA VAL A 23 22.92 18.34 7.02
C VAL A 23 23.57 17.53 5.89
N ILE A 24 24.73 16.92 6.14
CA ILE A 24 25.40 16.05 5.16
C ILE A 24 24.53 14.84 4.82
N VAL A 25 24.02 14.14 5.84
CA VAL A 25 23.12 12.99 5.67
C VAL A 25 21.85 13.40 4.89
N LEU A 26 21.24 14.52 5.25
CA LEU A 26 20.07 15.05 4.55
C LEU A 26 20.35 15.32 3.07
N ARG A 27 21.51 15.93 2.76
CA ARG A 27 21.92 16.20 1.37
C ARG A 27 22.16 14.91 0.58
N ILE A 28 22.82 13.92 1.20
CA ILE A 28 23.07 12.61 0.57
C ILE A 28 21.73 11.93 0.24
N PHE A 29 20.79 11.91 1.21
CA PHE A 29 19.46 11.34 1.01
C PHE A 29 18.68 12.04 -0.09
N ARG A 30 18.64 13.38 -0.09
CA ARG A 30 17.95 14.15 -1.13
C ARG A 30 18.53 13.89 -2.52
N LYS A 31 19.85 13.90 -2.63
CA LYS A 31 20.53 13.59 -3.89
C LYS A 31 20.24 12.16 -4.35
N HIS A 32 20.21 11.19 -3.44
CA HIS A 32 19.86 9.81 -3.75
C HIS A 32 18.41 9.67 -4.22
N ASN A 33 17.49 10.43 -3.65
CA ASN A 33 16.07 10.45 -3.96
C ASN A 33 15.68 11.50 -5.04
N HIS A 34 16.63 12.00 -5.84
CA HIS A 34 16.41 13.07 -6.82
C HIS A 34 15.71 14.30 -6.24
N ASP A 35 16.09 14.70 -5.04
CA ASP A 35 15.69 15.90 -4.30
C ASP A 35 14.19 16.03 -3.98
N SER A 36 13.29 15.44 -4.74
CA SER A 36 11.85 15.66 -4.59
C SER A 36 10.98 14.41 -4.64
N VAL A 37 11.53 13.26 -5.06
CA VAL A 37 10.75 12.03 -5.24
C VAL A 37 11.44 10.85 -4.59
N MET A 38 10.73 10.13 -3.74
CA MET A 38 11.18 8.83 -3.26
C MET A 38 11.00 7.79 -4.37
N MET A 39 12.09 7.39 -5.02
CA MET A 39 12.07 6.51 -6.18
C MET A 39 12.78 5.19 -5.93
N ASN A 40 12.24 4.15 -6.53
CA ASN A 40 12.93 2.89 -6.72
C ASN A 40 13.79 2.93 -8.00
N ARG A 41 15.07 3.25 -7.88
CA ARG A 41 15.99 3.38 -9.01
C ARG A 41 16.40 2.06 -9.65
N VAL A 42 16.41 0.99 -8.88
CA VAL A 42 17.01 -0.30 -9.31
C VAL A 42 16.03 -1.21 -10.02
N ASN A 43 14.78 -0.79 -10.19
CA ASN A 43 13.69 -1.58 -10.79
C ASN A 43 13.56 -2.99 -10.19
N THR A 44 14.01 -3.17 -8.95
CA THR A 44 13.86 -4.38 -8.15
C THR A 44 12.76 -4.20 -7.12
N TYR A 45 12.22 -5.33 -6.62
CA TYR A 45 11.21 -5.28 -5.57
C TYR A 45 11.88 -4.96 -4.23
N HIS A 46 11.60 -3.80 -3.67
CA HIS A 46 12.15 -3.36 -2.41
C HIS A 46 11.08 -3.30 -1.32
N SER A 47 11.30 -4.06 -0.27
CA SER A 47 10.51 -3.99 0.95
C SER A 47 11.23 -3.10 1.97
N TYR A 48 11.15 -1.77 1.77
CA TYR A 48 11.66 -0.85 2.78
C TYR A 48 10.77 -0.89 4.03
N PRO A 49 11.34 -0.77 5.22
CA PRO A 49 10.56 -0.66 6.43
C PRO A 49 9.81 0.68 6.49
N TYR A 50 8.69 0.72 7.21
CA TYR A 50 7.84 1.91 7.33
C TYR A 50 8.60 3.18 7.74
N TRP A 51 9.54 3.07 8.70
CA TRP A 51 10.31 4.20 9.20
C TRP A 51 11.11 4.91 8.10
N TRP A 52 11.51 4.21 7.03
CA TRP A 52 12.23 4.80 5.89
C TRP A 52 11.34 5.75 5.09
N PHE A 53 10.10 5.34 4.82
CA PHE A 53 9.11 6.19 4.16
C PHE A 53 8.71 7.36 5.06
N TRP A 54 8.49 7.09 6.35
CA TRP A 54 8.17 8.12 7.35
C TRP A 54 9.27 9.17 7.46
N PHE A 55 10.52 8.75 7.56
CA PHE A 55 11.67 9.66 7.64
C PHE A 55 11.77 10.52 6.37
N SER A 56 11.62 9.90 5.19
CA SER A 56 11.64 10.62 3.91
C SER A 56 10.52 11.67 3.83
N ALA A 57 9.30 11.32 4.25
CA ALA A 57 8.16 12.23 4.19
C ALA A 57 8.22 13.32 5.28
N LYS A 58 8.44 12.94 6.55
CA LYS A 58 8.28 13.85 7.69
C LYS A 58 9.55 14.60 8.08
N VAL A 59 10.73 14.00 7.89
CA VAL A 59 12.01 14.65 8.24
C VAL A 59 12.64 15.31 7.02
N LEU A 60 12.67 14.65 5.86
CA LEU A 60 13.24 15.21 4.64
C LEU A 60 12.25 16.07 3.85
N ASN A 61 10.98 16.11 4.26
CA ASN A 61 9.89 16.83 3.58
C ASN A 61 9.77 16.47 2.10
N ILE A 62 9.98 15.20 1.76
CA ILE A 62 9.73 14.67 0.42
C ILE A 62 8.23 14.44 0.29
N ARG A 63 7.57 15.08 -0.69
CA ARG A 63 6.12 14.98 -0.86
C ARG A 63 5.69 13.97 -1.89
N LYS A 64 6.61 13.51 -2.75
CA LYS A 64 6.32 12.61 -3.86
C LYS A 64 6.89 11.23 -3.62
N CYS A 65 6.13 10.19 -3.94
CA CYS A 65 6.58 8.80 -3.83
C CYS A 65 6.18 7.99 -5.06
N ASN A 66 7.14 7.26 -5.65
CA ASN A 66 6.85 6.31 -6.71
C ASN A 66 6.40 4.96 -6.12
N LEU A 67 5.21 4.51 -6.51
CA LEU A 67 4.63 3.25 -6.02
C LEU A 67 5.12 1.99 -6.75
N LYS A 68 5.85 2.13 -7.86
CA LYS A 68 6.36 0.97 -8.61
C LYS A 68 7.28 0.13 -7.72
N LYS A 69 7.06 -1.20 -7.69
CA LYS A 69 7.86 -2.16 -6.90
C LYS A 69 7.82 -1.98 -5.37
N VAL A 70 6.87 -1.23 -4.85
CA VAL A 70 6.58 -1.15 -3.41
C VAL A 70 5.54 -2.23 -3.07
N PRO A 71 5.65 -2.93 -1.91
CA PRO A 71 4.65 -3.90 -1.48
C PRO A 71 3.25 -3.28 -1.34
N GLN A 72 2.18 -3.99 -1.71
CA GLN A 72 0.83 -3.41 -1.74
C GLN A 72 0.35 -2.90 -0.39
N TYR A 73 0.65 -3.61 0.71
CA TYR A 73 0.35 -3.12 2.05
C TYR A 73 1.05 -1.80 2.37
N MET A 74 2.31 -1.66 1.91
CA MET A 74 3.06 -0.41 2.10
C MET A 74 2.53 0.69 1.19
N GLN A 75 2.13 0.37 -0.05
CA GLN A 75 1.47 1.35 -0.93
C GLN A 75 0.23 1.92 -0.26
N THR A 76 -0.61 1.08 0.38
CA THR A 76 -1.80 1.54 1.11
C THR A 76 -1.44 2.55 2.21
N ILE A 77 -0.42 2.22 3.02
CA ILE A 77 0.01 3.09 4.13
C ILE A 77 0.58 4.41 3.61
N VAL A 78 1.51 4.36 2.66
CA VAL A 78 2.19 5.58 2.18
C VAL A 78 1.24 6.52 1.44
N VAL A 79 0.22 5.97 0.77
CA VAL A 79 -0.81 6.76 0.06
C VAL A 79 -1.71 7.50 1.04
N ASN A 80 -2.08 6.86 2.14
CA ASN A 80 -3.05 7.44 3.08
C ASN A 80 -2.41 8.31 4.17
N GLU A 81 -1.12 8.07 4.52
CA GLU A 81 -0.52 8.69 5.70
C GLU A 81 0.69 9.59 5.43
N LEU A 82 1.44 9.34 4.36
CA LEU A 82 2.79 9.87 4.28
C LEU A 82 3.05 10.85 3.12
N PHE A 83 2.52 10.58 1.94
CA PHE A 83 2.83 11.37 0.75
C PHE A 83 1.59 11.96 0.11
N ASP A 84 1.73 13.13 -0.50
CA ASP A 84 0.64 13.86 -1.14
C ASP A 84 0.52 13.54 -2.64
N ASP A 85 1.67 13.28 -3.29
CA ASP A 85 1.77 13.15 -4.74
C ASP A 85 2.48 11.84 -5.14
N PHE A 86 1.93 11.20 -6.17
CA PHE A 86 2.41 9.92 -6.69
C PHE A 86 2.57 10.03 -8.20
N PRO A 87 3.80 10.28 -8.69
CA PRO A 87 4.05 10.42 -10.12
C PRO A 87 3.79 9.08 -10.83
N ILE A 88 2.72 9.06 -11.60
CA ILE A 88 2.30 7.92 -12.43
C ILE A 88 2.19 8.45 -13.85
N ASP A 89 2.92 7.84 -14.78
CA ASP A 89 2.76 8.13 -16.20
C ASP A 89 1.47 7.46 -16.69
N ASP A 90 0.57 8.24 -17.24
CA ASP A 90 -0.71 7.76 -17.75
C ASP A 90 -0.53 6.81 -18.94
N ASN A 91 0.54 6.97 -19.71
CA ASN A 91 0.89 6.06 -20.80
C ASN A 91 1.28 4.65 -20.30
N ASP A 92 1.79 4.54 -19.07
CA ASP A 92 2.09 3.23 -18.45
C ASP A 92 0.81 2.45 -18.08
N TYR A 93 -0.34 3.15 -17.96
CA TYR A 93 -1.61 2.60 -17.50
C TYR A 93 -2.77 3.25 -18.26
N PRO A 94 -2.95 2.95 -19.56
CA PRO A 94 -4.07 3.46 -20.33
C PRO A 94 -5.38 3.04 -19.67
N GLU A 95 -6.40 3.87 -19.84
CA GLU A 95 -7.74 3.57 -19.33
C GLU A 95 -8.35 2.42 -20.09
N ASP A 96 -9.03 1.55 -19.36
CA ASP A 96 -9.68 0.36 -19.89
C ASP A 96 -11.13 0.29 -19.39
N ASN A 97 -12.05 0.03 -20.30
CA ASN A 97 -13.47 -0.17 -20.05
C ASN A 97 -13.85 -1.67 -19.99
N ALA A 98 -12.88 -2.55 -19.71
CA ALA A 98 -13.15 -3.97 -19.55
C ALA A 98 -14.18 -4.23 -18.45
N GLU A 99 -15.06 -5.20 -18.69
CA GLU A 99 -16.10 -5.58 -17.73
C GLU A 99 -15.49 -6.02 -16.41
N VAL A 100 -16.07 -5.53 -15.30
CA VAL A 100 -15.69 -5.92 -13.94
C VAL A 100 -16.77 -6.84 -13.39
N LYS A 101 -16.36 -8.03 -13.00
CA LYS A 101 -17.24 -9.07 -12.44
C LYS A 101 -17.08 -9.17 -10.93
N LEU A 102 -18.19 -9.55 -10.32
CA LEU A 102 -18.31 -9.74 -8.88
C LEU A 102 -18.76 -11.17 -8.58
N GLU A 103 -18.05 -11.86 -7.73
CA GLU A 103 -18.42 -13.18 -7.22
C GLU A 103 -18.45 -13.18 -5.70
N ARG A 104 -19.42 -13.87 -5.12
CA ARG A 104 -19.53 -14.04 -3.67
C ARG A 104 -19.53 -15.53 -3.32
N LYS A 105 -18.64 -15.94 -2.40
CA LYS A 105 -18.49 -17.32 -1.95
C LYS A 105 -18.56 -17.42 -0.43
N ASN A 106 -19.03 -18.55 0.06
CA ASN A 106 -19.07 -18.90 1.49
C ASN A 106 -19.98 -17.99 2.35
N PHE A 107 -20.84 -17.20 1.74
CA PHE A 107 -21.87 -16.46 2.48
C PHE A 107 -23.01 -17.41 2.86
N ARG A 108 -23.33 -17.49 4.16
CA ARG A 108 -24.46 -18.28 4.67
C ARG A 108 -25.66 -17.37 4.86
N ASN A 109 -26.82 -17.80 4.38
CA ASN A 109 -28.07 -17.06 4.51
C ASN A 109 -28.37 -16.77 6.00
N GLY A 110 -28.67 -15.51 6.31
CA GLY A 110 -29.07 -15.06 7.64
C GLY A 110 -27.94 -14.85 8.65
N ASN A 111 -26.68 -15.07 8.28
CA ASN A 111 -25.54 -14.82 9.16
C ASN A 111 -24.73 -13.62 8.69
N ILE A 112 -24.60 -12.60 9.54
CA ILE A 112 -23.76 -11.42 9.28
C ILE A 112 -22.31 -11.80 9.61
N PRO A 113 -21.41 -11.81 8.62
CA PRO A 113 -20.03 -12.19 8.87
C PRO A 113 -19.30 -11.10 9.67
N LYS A 114 -18.49 -11.52 10.66
CA LYS A 114 -17.61 -10.61 11.41
C LYS A 114 -16.29 -10.34 10.68
N GLU A 115 -15.92 -11.22 9.76
CA GLU A 115 -14.69 -11.19 9.00
C GLU A 115 -14.93 -11.71 7.59
N ILE A 116 -14.37 -11.03 6.58
CA ILE A 116 -14.46 -11.43 5.17
C ILE A 116 -13.11 -11.30 4.47
N ASN A 117 -13.00 -11.99 3.34
CA ASN A 117 -11.96 -11.74 2.36
C ASN A 117 -12.50 -10.84 1.24
N LEU A 118 -11.69 -9.88 0.84
CA LEU A 118 -11.87 -9.11 -0.38
C LEU A 118 -10.72 -9.43 -1.34
N VAL A 119 -11.01 -10.18 -2.39
CA VAL A 119 -10.06 -10.57 -3.42
C VAL A 119 -10.21 -9.62 -4.61
N ILE A 120 -9.14 -8.93 -4.99
CA ILE A 120 -9.17 -7.92 -6.07
C ILE A 120 -8.15 -8.32 -7.13
N GLU A 121 -8.63 -8.68 -8.33
CA GLU A 121 -7.79 -9.14 -9.42
C GLU A 121 -7.78 -8.14 -10.57
N ASP A 122 -6.61 -7.61 -10.84
CA ASP A 122 -6.36 -6.67 -11.92
C ASP A 122 -5.27 -7.19 -12.87
N THR A 123 -4.04 -7.41 -12.38
CA THR A 123 -2.91 -7.79 -13.23
C THR A 123 -2.82 -9.28 -13.54
N TYR A 124 -3.26 -10.14 -12.64
CA TYR A 124 -3.37 -11.59 -12.83
C TYR A 124 -4.34 -12.22 -11.84
N PRO A 125 -4.91 -13.41 -12.16
CA PRO A 125 -5.88 -14.07 -11.31
C PRO A 125 -5.26 -14.56 -10.00
N ILE A 126 -6.10 -14.65 -8.97
CA ILE A 126 -5.78 -15.22 -7.67
C ILE A 126 -6.54 -16.53 -7.52
N GLU A 127 -5.81 -17.62 -7.36
CA GLU A 127 -6.40 -18.91 -7.09
C GLU A 127 -6.66 -19.09 -5.58
N TYR A 128 -7.75 -19.75 -5.21
CA TYR A 128 -8.09 -20.01 -3.80
C TYR A 128 -6.98 -20.74 -3.03
N ARG A 129 -6.23 -21.62 -3.69
CA ARG A 129 -5.09 -22.33 -3.09
C ARG A 129 -3.94 -21.39 -2.70
N GLN A 130 -3.90 -20.16 -3.22
CA GLN A 130 -2.89 -19.16 -2.89
C GLN A 130 -3.21 -18.40 -1.60
N LEU A 131 -4.47 -18.47 -1.12
CA LEU A 131 -4.88 -17.86 0.12
C LEU A 131 -4.39 -18.70 1.33
N PRO A 132 -4.09 -18.05 2.47
CA PRO A 132 -3.78 -18.76 3.70
C PRO A 132 -4.91 -19.71 4.11
N ARG A 133 -4.58 -20.91 4.58
CA ARG A 133 -5.57 -21.95 4.93
C ARG A 133 -6.66 -21.45 5.88
N LEU A 134 -6.28 -20.66 6.89
CA LEU A 134 -7.22 -20.10 7.87
C LEU A 134 -8.19 -19.07 7.26
N LYS A 135 -7.84 -18.47 6.13
CA LYS A 135 -8.66 -17.46 5.44
C LYS A 135 -9.49 -18.05 4.30
N ALA A 136 -9.08 -19.18 3.74
CA ALA A 136 -9.73 -19.77 2.56
C ALA A 136 -11.21 -20.16 2.79
N SER A 137 -11.61 -20.43 4.04
CA SER A 137 -13.00 -20.78 4.40
C SER A 137 -13.90 -19.60 4.71
N LEU A 138 -13.35 -18.39 4.83
CA LEU A 138 -14.13 -17.19 5.16
C LEU A 138 -15.05 -16.76 4.00
N PRO A 139 -16.14 -16.04 4.30
CA PRO A 139 -16.92 -15.36 3.28
C PRO A 139 -16.02 -14.49 2.41
N THR A 140 -16.12 -14.65 1.10
CA THR A 140 -15.20 -14.02 0.15
C THR A 140 -15.98 -13.27 -0.93
N ILE A 141 -15.66 -12.00 -1.07
CA ILE A 141 -16.05 -11.14 -2.18
C ILE A 141 -14.86 -11.10 -3.14
N ARG A 142 -15.06 -11.48 -4.38
CA ARG A 142 -14.06 -11.43 -5.43
C ARG A 142 -14.50 -10.45 -6.50
N VAL A 143 -13.67 -9.44 -6.72
CA VAL A 143 -13.84 -8.42 -7.75
C VAL A 143 -12.71 -8.58 -8.75
N TYR A 144 -13.04 -8.83 -10.00
CA TYR A 144 -12.03 -9.04 -11.03
C TYR A 144 -12.41 -8.38 -12.35
N ARG A 145 -11.38 -7.85 -13.01
CA ARG A 145 -11.49 -7.30 -14.34
C ARG A 145 -11.38 -8.42 -15.37
N GLU A 146 -12.35 -8.51 -16.27
CA GLU A 146 -12.25 -9.43 -17.40
C GLU A 146 -11.14 -8.97 -18.34
N ARG A 147 -10.09 -9.80 -18.42
CA ARG A 147 -8.95 -9.53 -19.29
C ARG A 147 -9.12 -10.37 -20.54
N GLY A 148 -9.07 -9.72 -21.71
CA GLY A 148 -8.85 -10.43 -22.95
C GLY A 148 -7.44 -11.05 -23.02
N ASN A 149 -6.91 -11.26 -24.19
CA ASN A 149 -5.55 -11.76 -24.41
C ASN A 149 -4.46 -10.71 -24.10
N ASP A 150 -4.86 -9.50 -23.72
CA ASP A 150 -3.95 -8.42 -23.38
C ASP A 150 -3.46 -8.55 -21.93
N LEU A 151 -2.15 -8.77 -21.77
CA LEU A 151 -1.48 -8.84 -20.48
C LEU A 151 -0.99 -7.45 -19.99
N SER A 152 -1.32 -6.37 -20.70
CA SER A 152 -0.91 -5.03 -20.30
C SER A 152 -1.64 -4.56 -19.04
N ARG A 153 -1.04 -3.56 -18.40
CA ARG A 153 -1.59 -2.98 -17.18
C ARG A 153 -2.44 -1.78 -17.53
N HIS A 154 -3.69 -1.79 -17.09
CA HIS A 154 -4.64 -0.74 -17.39
C HIS A 154 -5.16 -0.05 -16.13
N TYR A 155 -5.52 1.20 -16.26
CA TYR A 155 -6.33 1.91 -15.28
C TYR A 155 -7.79 1.54 -15.48
N SER A 156 -8.46 1.08 -14.42
CA SER A 156 -9.86 0.64 -14.49
C SER A 156 -10.71 1.41 -13.48
N PRO A 157 -11.39 2.48 -13.89
CA PRO A 157 -12.33 3.23 -13.04
C PRO A 157 -13.46 2.36 -12.49
N GLU A 158 -13.96 1.41 -13.30
CA GLU A 158 -15.05 0.53 -12.89
C GLU A 158 -14.61 -0.44 -11.79
N LEU A 159 -13.37 -0.96 -11.82
CA LEU A 159 -12.82 -1.78 -10.74
C LEU A 159 -12.80 -0.99 -9.42
N ILE A 160 -12.35 0.26 -9.46
CA ILE A 160 -12.27 1.13 -8.28
C ILE A 160 -13.66 1.41 -7.71
N LYS A 161 -14.62 1.72 -8.58
CA LYS A 161 -16.01 1.98 -8.23
C LYS A 161 -16.67 0.76 -7.60
N THR A 162 -16.48 -0.43 -8.21
CA THR A 162 -17.04 -1.69 -7.71
C THR A 162 -16.47 -2.03 -6.34
N VAL A 163 -15.16 -1.95 -6.14
CA VAL A 163 -14.52 -2.17 -4.83
C VAL A 163 -15.04 -1.17 -3.77
N SER A 164 -15.19 0.10 -4.13
CA SER A 164 -15.71 1.13 -3.24
C SER A 164 -17.17 0.85 -2.84
N SER A 165 -18.00 0.44 -3.80
CA SER A 165 -19.40 0.09 -3.57
C SER A 165 -19.53 -1.11 -2.65
N GLU A 166 -18.76 -2.17 -2.90
CA GLU A 166 -18.80 -3.39 -2.07
C GLU A 166 -18.38 -3.11 -0.62
N LEU A 167 -17.31 -2.31 -0.41
CA LEU A 167 -16.88 -1.94 0.94
C LEU A 167 -17.94 -1.13 1.70
N ARG A 168 -18.66 -0.22 1.02
CA ARG A 168 -19.73 0.58 1.64
C ARG A 168 -20.96 -0.23 2.02
N GLN A 169 -21.21 -1.37 1.36
CA GLN A 169 -22.35 -2.24 1.64
C GLN A 169 -22.08 -3.27 2.75
N LEU A 170 -20.85 -3.32 3.25
CA LEU A 170 -20.49 -4.24 4.32
C LEU A 170 -21.19 -3.84 5.65
N PRO A 171 -21.46 -4.79 6.53
CA PRO A 171 -22.01 -4.50 7.85
C PRO A 171 -21.00 -3.75 8.73
N ASP A 172 -21.52 -2.97 9.70
CA ASP A 172 -20.69 -2.21 10.62
C ASP A 172 -19.83 -3.11 11.51
N GLY A 173 -18.61 -2.65 11.77
CA GLY A 173 -17.67 -3.32 12.66
C GLY A 173 -16.96 -4.54 12.08
N ILE A 174 -17.03 -4.72 10.76
CA ILE A 174 -16.43 -5.88 10.07
C ILE A 174 -14.92 -5.79 9.99
N THR A 175 -14.27 -6.97 9.97
CA THR A 175 -12.84 -7.11 9.60
C THR A 175 -12.73 -7.53 8.14
N VAL A 176 -11.89 -6.82 7.37
CA VAL A 176 -11.65 -7.09 5.95
C VAL A 176 -10.21 -7.51 5.71
N ASN A 177 -10.04 -8.66 5.06
CA ASN A 177 -8.74 -9.17 4.59
C ASN A 177 -8.62 -8.94 3.08
N ILE A 178 -7.68 -8.13 2.66
CA ILE A 178 -7.44 -7.82 1.25
C ILE A 178 -6.37 -8.74 0.68
N PHE A 179 -6.71 -9.41 -0.41
CA PHE A 179 -5.84 -10.17 -1.29
C PHE A 179 -5.91 -9.55 -2.68
N ALA A 180 -4.84 -8.91 -3.13
CA ALA A 180 -4.92 -8.13 -4.36
C ALA A 180 -3.73 -8.34 -5.29
N THR A 181 -3.97 -8.15 -6.60
CA THR A 181 -2.96 -8.15 -7.65
C THR A 181 -3.09 -6.87 -8.48
N LEU A 182 -3.00 -5.72 -7.81
CA LEU A 182 -3.24 -4.42 -8.40
C LEU A 182 -1.97 -3.82 -9.02
N ASN A 183 -2.14 -3.12 -10.13
CA ASN A 183 -1.12 -2.21 -10.62
C ASN A 183 -1.04 -0.94 -9.74
N PRO A 184 0.07 -0.19 -9.77
CA PRO A 184 0.24 0.99 -8.91
C PRO A 184 -0.84 2.07 -9.05
N LYS A 185 -1.38 2.28 -10.27
CA LYS A 185 -2.40 3.30 -10.52
C LYS A 185 -3.74 2.89 -9.88
N ASN A 186 -4.21 1.68 -10.14
CA ASN A 186 -5.43 1.16 -9.52
C ASN A 186 -5.30 1.08 -7.99
N MET A 187 -4.11 0.67 -7.49
CA MET A 187 -3.85 0.64 -6.05
C MET A 187 -3.94 2.02 -5.41
N LEU A 188 -3.39 3.06 -6.04
CA LEU A 188 -3.47 4.45 -5.57
C LEU A 188 -4.93 4.90 -5.39
N TYR A 189 -5.75 4.70 -6.42
CA TYR A 189 -7.14 5.14 -6.38
C TYR A 189 -8.00 4.29 -5.44
N ILE A 190 -7.77 2.98 -5.35
CA ILE A 190 -8.45 2.11 -4.37
C ILE A 190 -8.07 2.52 -2.94
N ALA A 191 -6.79 2.77 -2.65
CA ALA A 191 -6.35 3.21 -1.33
C ALA A 191 -7.05 4.51 -0.92
N ARG A 192 -7.10 5.52 -1.79
CA ARG A 192 -7.70 6.83 -1.50
C ARG A 192 -9.22 6.79 -1.46
N ASN A 193 -9.86 6.15 -2.43
CA ASN A 193 -11.30 6.28 -2.65
C ASN A 193 -12.13 5.17 -1.99
N ALA A 194 -11.51 4.02 -1.72
CA ALA A 194 -12.19 2.88 -1.12
C ALA A 194 -11.71 2.60 0.31
N LEU A 195 -10.41 2.37 0.50
CA LEU A 195 -9.88 1.91 1.78
C LEU A 195 -9.87 3.01 2.85
N ALA A 196 -9.44 4.22 2.51
CA ALA A 196 -9.46 5.36 3.43
C ALA A 196 -10.88 5.77 3.83
N MET A 197 -11.85 5.60 2.93
CA MET A 197 -13.25 5.90 3.24
C MET A 197 -13.90 4.77 4.08
N ALA A 198 -13.48 3.53 3.90
CA ALA A 198 -13.98 2.40 4.67
C ALA A 198 -13.58 2.47 6.16
N GLU A 199 -12.41 3.05 6.48
CA GLU A 199 -11.98 3.31 7.85
C GLU A 199 -12.95 4.23 8.61
N ARG A 200 -13.51 5.22 7.93
CA ARG A 200 -14.48 6.17 8.51
C ARG A 200 -15.91 5.63 8.54
N GLY A 201 -16.12 4.49 7.91
CA GLY A 201 -17.42 3.83 7.78
C GLY A 201 -17.51 2.56 8.63
N ASN A 202 -17.83 1.48 7.95
CA ASN A 202 -18.24 0.19 8.54
C ASN A 202 -17.09 -0.79 8.77
N VAL A 203 -15.90 -0.55 8.24
CA VAL A 203 -14.75 -1.47 8.41
C VAL A 203 -13.98 -1.13 9.68
N LYS A 204 -13.98 -2.05 10.66
CA LYS A 204 -13.27 -1.87 11.93
C LYS A 204 -11.78 -2.16 11.82
N HIS A 205 -11.43 -3.22 11.11
CA HIS A 205 -10.04 -3.62 10.90
C HIS A 205 -9.81 -4.01 9.45
N LEU A 206 -8.74 -3.47 8.88
CA LEU A 206 -8.29 -3.76 7.53
C LEU A 206 -6.91 -4.40 7.55
N TYR A 207 -6.80 -5.57 6.92
CA TYR A 207 -5.52 -6.26 6.74
C TYR A 207 -5.22 -6.41 5.25
N VAL A 208 -4.00 -6.09 4.84
CA VAL A 208 -3.53 -6.34 3.47
C VAL A 208 -2.52 -7.48 3.50
N PHE A 209 -2.80 -8.51 2.71
CA PHE A 209 -1.94 -9.69 2.58
C PHE A 209 -1.01 -9.52 1.39
N GLN A 210 0.28 -9.69 1.63
CA GLN A 210 1.29 -9.58 0.58
C GLN A 210 1.50 -10.93 -0.08
N GLN A 211 1.46 -10.96 -1.40
CA GLN A 211 1.81 -12.13 -2.19
C GLN A 211 3.32 -12.34 -2.21
N LYS A 212 3.77 -13.58 -2.03
CA LYS A 212 5.17 -13.97 -2.17
C LYS A 212 5.54 -14.00 -3.66
N SER A 213 6.75 -13.58 -3.99
CA SER A 213 7.26 -13.63 -5.37
C SER A 213 7.72 -15.02 -5.79
N ILE A 214 7.88 -15.94 -4.86
CA ILE A 214 8.38 -17.31 -5.01
C ILE A 214 7.27 -18.28 -4.55
N ASP A 215 7.34 -19.55 -4.90
CA ASP A 215 6.42 -20.62 -4.47
C ASP A 215 4.94 -20.42 -4.91
N GLY A 216 4.70 -20.36 -6.21
CA GLY A 216 3.33 -20.38 -6.74
C GLY A 216 2.50 -19.15 -6.36
N ARG A 217 3.16 -18.05 -5.96
CA ARG A 217 2.52 -16.77 -5.60
C ARG A 217 1.53 -16.88 -4.44
N HIS A 218 1.81 -17.71 -3.46
CA HIS A 218 1.02 -17.77 -2.23
C HIS A 218 1.08 -16.45 -1.46
N PHE A 219 -0.01 -16.08 -0.81
CA PHE A 219 -0.03 -14.97 0.11
C PHE A 219 0.63 -15.36 1.44
N ASN A 220 1.20 -14.37 2.13
CA ASN A 220 1.72 -14.57 3.48
C ASN A 220 0.59 -15.01 4.43
N ASP A 221 0.91 -15.82 5.43
CA ASP A 221 -0.08 -16.30 6.39
C ASP A 221 -0.65 -15.17 7.25
N ASN A 222 0.14 -14.13 7.49
CA ASN A 222 -0.24 -12.97 8.28
C ASN A 222 -0.39 -11.72 7.40
N GLY A 223 -1.56 -11.10 7.45
CA GLY A 223 -1.81 -9.81 6.86
C GLY A 223 -1.15 -8.69 7.66
N LYS A 224 -0.78 -7.61 6.98
CA LYS A 224 -0.33 -6.38 7.62
C LYS A 224 -1.56 -5.53 7.94
N LYS A 225 -1.73 -5.19 9.21
CA LYS A 225 -2.80 -4.31 9.67
C LYS A 225 -2.57 -2.92 9.11
N ILE A 226 -3.61 -2.32 8.54
CA ILE A 226 -3.63 -0.94 8.06
C ILE A 226 -4.25 -0.03 9.13
N TYR A 227 -5.43 -0.41 9.66
CA TYR A 227 -6.10 0.25 10.79
C TYR A 227 -6.97 -0.71 11.59
#